data_4064455503cd3b2c4e7552a8d19a53b6
#
_entry.id   4064455503cd3b2c4e7552a8d19a53b6
#
_cell.length_a   1.000
_cell.length_b   1.000
_cell.length_c   1.000
_cell.angle_alpha   90.00
_cell.angle_beta   90.00
_cell.angle_gamma   90.00
#
_symmetry.space_group_name_H-M   'P 1'
#
loop_
_entity.id
_entity.type
_entity.pdbx_description
1 polymer ?
#
loop_
_entity_poly.entity_id
_entity_poly.type
_entity_poly.pdbx_seq_one_letter_code
_entity_poly.pdbx_strand_id
1 'polypeptide(L)'
;PDEKEKEILEEAAKRKIPVLKIYNKSDLQAGGNDGICVNSLDLSSRDRVLNELKARLLEICSDDFIKTPPILGDLVPQGGTIVMIVPIDYEAPKGRLIMPQVQSIRDALDFGQTVIVVKEDAYKAALENLKKQPDLVVCDSQVADKMAAETPIGIKCTTFSTLFARLKGDINLLAEGAGAIAALEDGDKVLIAEACTHHAVEDDIGKVKIPRWLKAKTGKDLQIDFAAGHDFPSELGRYKLVIQCGGCMFGRREILSRINKCKSAGVPVTNYGICISELKGVLERILEPFPAALEIYRGQKK
;
A
#
# COMPACT_ATOMS: atom_id res chain seq x y z
N PRO A 1 28.63 -19.15 14.03
CA PRO A 1 28.39 -18.12 12.99
C PRO A 1 29.69 -17.36 12.72
N ASP A 2 29.96 -17.08 11.44
CA ASP A 2 31.02 -16.20 11.02
C ASP A 2 30.69 -14.71 11.34
N GLU A 3 31.60 -13.77 11.01
CA GLU A 3 31.40 -12.36 11.30
C GLU A 3 30.19 -11.80 10.55
N LYS A 4 29.96 -12.22 9.31
CA LYS A 4 28.81 -11.76 8.51
C LYS A 4 27.48 -12.29 9.06
N GLU A 5 27.45 -13.54 9.52
CA GLU A 5 26.26 -14.12 10.15
C GLU A 5 25.94 -13.40 11.46
N LYS A 6 26.94 -12.98 12.25
CA LYS A 6 26.74 -12.18 13.46
C LYS A 6 26.16 -10.81 13.14
N GLU A 7 26.69 -10.13 12.13
CA GLU A 7 26.15 -8.83 11.67
C GLU A 7 24.67 -8.94 11.25
N ILE A 8 24.31 -10.00 10.51
CA ILE A 8 22.92 -10.27 10.10
C ILE A 8 22.03 -10.50 11.32
N LEU A 9 22.47 -11.26 12.32
CA LEU A 9 21.72 -11.52 13.53
C LEU A 9 21.53 -10.26 14.37
N GLU A 10 22.55 -9.41 14.49
CA GLU A 10 22.47 -8.14 15.18
C GLU A 10 21.50 -7.17 14.47
N GLU A 11 21.57 -7.10 13.15
CA GLU A 11 20.65 -6.27 12.38
C GLU A 11 19.20 -6.76 12.48
N ALA A 12 18.98 -8.08 12.44
CA ALA A 12 17.68 -8.67 12.66
C ALA A 12 17.15 -8.35 14.07
N ALA A 13 17.98 -8.41 15.09
CA ALA A 13 17.62 -8.07 16.47
C ALA A 13 17.25 -6.57 16.60
N LYS A 14 18.05 -5.66 16.01
CA LYS A 14 17.74 -4.22 15.98
C LYS A 14 16.38 -3.93 15.34
N ARG A 15 16.04 -4.66 14.28
CA ARG A 15 14.76 -4.54 13.57
C ARG A 15 13.63 -5.36 14.16
N LYS A 16 13.87 -6.08 15.26
CA LYS A 16 12.89 -7.02 15.88
C LYS A 16 12.37 -8.05 14.86
N ILE A 17 13.26 -8.55 13.99
CA ILE A 17 12.94 -9.59 13.03
C ILE A 17 13.15 -10.95 13.68
N PRO A 18 12.11 -11.81 13.76
CA PRO A 18 12.30 -13.18 14.24
C PRO A 18 13.28 -13.92 13.32
N VAL A 19 14.17 -14.71 13.90
CA VAL A 19 15.18 -15.46 13.17
C VAL A 19 15.05 -16.94 13.50
N LEU A 20 14.96 -17.77 12.47
CA LEU A 20 15.07 -19.22 12.59
C LEU A 20 16.42 -19.65 12.01
N LYS A 21 17.25 -20.27 12.85
CA LYS A 21 18.56 -20.79 12.43
C LYS A 21 18.42 -22.20 11.86
N ILE A 22 19.11 -22.47 10.76
CA ILE A 22 19.21 -23.79 10.15
C ILE A 22 20.67 -24.15 10.01
N TYR A 23 21.08 -25.23 10.66
CA TYR A 23 22.41 -25.76 10.60
C TYR A 23 22.48 -26.91 9.59
N ASN A 24 23.02 -26.63 8.40
CA ASN A 24 23.17 -27.63 7.36
C ASN A 24 24.44 -28.47 7.60
N LYS A 25 24.57 -29.61 6.89
CA LYS A 25 25.68 -30.55 6.99
C LYS A 25 25.83 -31.11 8.40
N SER A 26 24.71 -31.46 9.04
CA SER A 26 24.72 -32.05 10.38
C SER A 26 25.36 -33.42 10.51
N ASP A 27 25.69 -34.06 9.38
CA ASP A 27 26.51 -35.26 9.25
C ASP A 27 27.99 -34.99 9.47
N LEU A 28 28.46 -33.77 9.18
CA LEU A 28 29.86 -33.40 9.31
C LEU A 28 30.17 -32.66 10.61
N GLN A 29 29.22 -31.88 11.11
CA GLN A 29 29.38 -31.06 12.31
C GLN A 29 28.07 -30.94 13.07
N ALA A 30 28.10 -31.11 14.38
CA ALA A 30 26.96 -30.88 15.23
C ALA A 30 26.52 -29.39 15.16
N GLY A 31 25.25 -29.14 14.91
CA GLY A 31 24.67 -27.79 14.94
C GLY A 31 24.41 -27.32 16.37
N GLY A 32 24.04 -26.04 16.51
CA GLY A 32 23.59 -25.49 17.80
C GLY A 32 22.20 -26.01 18.19
N ASN A 33 21.90 -25.98 19.51
CA ASN A 33 20.59 -26.39 20.02
C ASN A 33 19.49 -25.34 19.81
N ASP A 34 19.83 -24.19 19.22
CA ASP A 34 18.95 -23.04 19.00
C ASP A 34 18.42 -22.94 17.56
N GLY A 35 18.48 -24.04 16.82
CA GLY A 35 18.03 -24.11 15.43
C GLY A 35 17.70 -25.53 14.96
N ILE A 36 17.37 -25.67 13.69
CA ILE A 36 17.07 -26.95 13.04
C ILE A 36 18.35 -27.50 12.42
N CYS A 37 18.74 -28.72 12.79
CA CYS A 37 19.87 -29.41 12.17
C CYS A 37 19.40 -30.23 10.97
N VAL A 38 20.03 -30.02 9.82
CA VAL A 38 19.68 -30.67 8.58
C VAL A 38 20.90 -31.24 7.86
N ASN A 39 20.71 -32.33 7.14
CA ASN A 39 21.63 -32.81 6.11
C ASN A 39 20.87 -32.78 4.77
N SER A 40 21.17 -31.81 3.92
CA SER A 40 20.48 -31.64 2.64
C SER A 40 20.75 -32.75 1.61
N LEU A 41 21.72 -33.64 1.88
CA LEU A 41 21.99 -34.83 1.06
C LEU A 41 21.16 -36.03 1.52
N ASP A 42 20.66 -36.04 2.75
CA ASP A 42 19.78 -37.09 3.26
C ASP A 42 18.32 -36.89 2.87
N LEU A 43 17.92 -37.47 1.75
CA LEU A 43 16.56 -37.41 1.26
C LEU A 43 15.55 -38.15 2.17
N SER A 44 16.01 -39.10 3.00
CA SER A 44 15.11 -39.84 3.89
C SER A 44 14.54 -38.98 5.03
N SER A 45 15.27 -37.97 5.46
CA SER A 45 14.85 -37.01 6.49
C SER A 45 14.04 -35.83 5.96
N ARG A 46 13.88 -35.69 4.64
CA ARG A 46 13.28 -34.52 3.99
C ARG A 46 11.93 -34.14 4.56
N ASP A 47 10.99 -35.08 4.62
CA ASP A 47 9.62 -34.78 5.04
C ASP A 47 9.56 -34.39 6.52
N ARG A 48 10.35 -35.03 7.37
CA ARG A 48 10.50 -34.66 8.77
C ARG A 48 11.02 -33.23 8.91
N VAL A 49 12.10 -32.90 8.22
CA VAL A 49 12.73 -31.58 8.27
C VAL A 49 11.79 -30.50 7.74
N LEU A 50 11.07 -30.74 6.64
CA LEU A 50 10.09 -29.79 6.10
C LEU A 50 8.92 -29.53 7.05
N ASN A 51 8.44 -30.58 7.73
CA ASN A 51 7.36 -30.44 8.73
C ASN A 51 7.83 -29.67 9.97
N GLU A 52 9.04 -29.95 10.45
CA GLU A 52 9.64 -29.20 11.55
C GLU A 52 9.87 -27.73 11.18
N LEU A 53 10.41 -27.45 9.98
CA LEU A 53 10.59 -26.11 9.46
C LEU A 53 9.27 -25.34 9.40
N LYS A 54 8.21 -25.96 8.86
CA LYS A 54 6.87 -25.35 8.81
C LYS A 54 6.34 -25.03 10.20
N ALA A 55 6.45 -25.97 11.15
CA ALA A 55 5.99 -25.76 12.52
C ALA A 55 6.71 -24.59 13.18
N ARG A 56 8.05 -24.54 13.08
CA ARG A 56 8.85 -23.45 13.64
C ARG A 56 8.58 -22.10 12.99
N LEU A 57 8.38 -22.08 11.66
CA LEU A 57 8.00 -20.84 10.96
C LEU A 57 6.64 -20.32 11.45
N LEU A 58 5.64 -21.19 11.64
CA LEU A 58 4.34 -20.81 12.17
C LEU A 58 4.43 -20.29 13.63
N GLU A 59 5.32 -20.83 14.46
CA GLU A 59 5.54 -20.37 15.83
C GLU A 59 6.15 -18.95 15.89
N ILE A 60 7.09 -18.63 15.01
CA ILE A 60 7.80 -17.35 15.04
C ILE A 60 7.15 -16.26 14.18
N CYS A 61 6.28 -16.63 13.22
CA CYS A 61 5.56 -15.67 12.41
C CYS A 61 4.42 -15.03 13.21
N SER A 62 4.30 -13.71 13.11
CA SER A 62 3.15 -13.01 13.67
C SER A 62 1.84 -13.40 12.97
N ASP A 63 0.71 -13.33 13.68
CA ASP A 63 -0.62 -13.56 13.11
C ASP A 63 -0.87 -12.72 11.85
N ASP A 64 -0.37 -11.49 11.80
CA ASP A 64 -0.46 -10.60 10.64
C ASP A 64 0.26 -11.13 9.39
N PHE A 65 1.27 -11.98 9.57
CA PHE A 65 1.97 -12.64 8.46
C PHE A 65 1.20 -13.86 7.97
N ILE A 66 0.54 -14.58 8.88
CA ILE A 66 -0.23 -15.79 8.58
C ILE A 66 -1.60 -15.44 8.00
N LYS A 67 -2.24 -14.40 8.55
CA LYS A 67 -3.55 -13.91 8.13
C LYS A 67 -3.36 -12.61 7.34
N THR A 68 -3.37 -12.70 6.02
CA THR A 68 -3.39 -11.49 5.19
C THR A 68 -4.66 -10.70 5.50
N PRO A 69 -4.56 -9.43 5.95
CA PRO A 69 -5.76 -8.63 6.18
C PRO A 69 -6.53 -8.44 4.87
N PRO A 70 -7.87 -8.36 4.92
CA PRO A 70 -8.68 -8.16 3.72
C PRO A 70 -8.35 -6.81 3.05
N ILE A 71 -8.48 -6.78 1.73
CA ILE A 71 -8.32 -5.54 0.96
C ILE A 71 -9.60 -4.71 1.09
N LEU A 72 -10.74 -5.32 0.79
CA LEU A 72 -12.06 -4.67 0.81
C LEU A 72 -13.20 -5.60 1.26
N GLY A 73 -12.95 -6.90 1.36
CA GLY A 73 -13.99 -7.88 1.65
C GLY A 73 -14.72 -7.66 2.98
N ASP A 74 -14.08 -7.05 3.96
CA ASP A 74 -14.67 -6.66 5.25
C ASP A 74 -15.46 -5.33 5.20
N LEU A 75 -15.38 -4.56 4.10
CA LEU A 75 -16.10 -3.30 3.93
C LEU A 75 -17.52 -3.49 3.39
N VAL A 76 -17.81 -4.66 2.83
CA VAL A 76 -19.07 -4.99 2.16
C VAL A 76 -19.61 -6.31 2.73
N PRO A 77 -20.91 -6.42 3.02
CA PRO A 77 -21.48 -7.67 3.53
C PRO A 77 -21.38 -8.81 2.51
N GLN A 78 -21.40 -10.04 2.99
CA GLN A 78 -21.51 -11.21 2.11
C GLN A 78 -22.74 -11.10 1.21
N GLY A 79 -22.60 -11.45 -0.07
CA GLY A 79 -23.65 -11.27 -1.07
C GLY A 79 -23.84 -9.82 -1.53
N GLY A 80 -23.09 -8.88 -0.99
CA GLY A 80 -23.10 -7.46 -1.42
C GLY A 80 -22.49 -7.27 -2.81
N THR A 81 -22.75 -6.11 -3.39
CA THR A 81 -22.33 -5.78 -4.77
C THR A 81 -21.30 -4.64 -4.76
N ILE A 82 -20.22 -4.85 -5.48
CA ILE A 82 -19.15 -3.86 -5.67
C ILE A 82 -19.04 -3.50 -7.14
N VAL A 83 -19.04 -2.21 -7.46
CA VAL A 83 -18.71 -1.73 -8.80
C VAL A 83 -17.28 -1.24 -8.82
N MET A 84 -16.48 -1.75 -9.74
CA MET A 84 -15.08 -1.37 -9.93
C MET A 84 -14.92 -0.65 -11.26
N ILE A 85 -14.49 0.61 -11.21
CA ILE A 85 -14.21 1.44 -12.38
C ILE A 85 -12.73 1.31 -12.72
N VAL A 86 -12.46 0.69 -13.86
CA VAL A 86 -11.11 0.33 -14.32
C VAL A 86 -10.86 1.01 -15.66
N PRO A 87 -10.19 2.18 -15.67
CA PRO A 87 -9.75 2.80 -16.92
C PRO A 87 -8.71 1.90 -17.61
N ILE A 88 -8.59 2.05 -18.92
CA ILE A 88 -7.56 1.35 -19.66
C ILE A 88 -6.21 2.02 -19.37
N ASP A 89 -5.35 1.29 -18.69
CA ASP A 89 -3.98 1.70 -18.40
C ASP A 89 -3.06 1.30 -19.58
N TYR A 90 -2.54 2.30 -20.28
CA TYR A 90 -1.64 2.08 -21.42
C TYR A 90 -0.22 1.65 -21.00
N GLU A 91 0.14 1.81 -19.71
CA GLU A 91 1.40 1.32 -19.16
C GLU A 91 1.32 -0.18 -18.81
N ALA A 92 0.11 -0.71 -18.63
CA ALA A 92 -0.11 -2.13 -18.42
C ALA A 92 0.00 -2.92 -19.73
N PRO A 93 0.59 -4.13 -19.73
CA PRO A 93 0.61 -4.99 -20.91
C PRO A 93 -0.82 -5.26 -21.43
N LYS A 94 -1.00 -5.22 -22.75
CA LYS A 94 -2.30 -5.47 -23.39
C LYS A 94 -2.92 -6.79 -22.91
N GLY A 95 -4.19 -6.72 -22.54
CA GLY A 95 -4.96 -7.88 -22.04
C GLY A 95 -4.77 -8.19 -20.55
N ARG A 96 -4.13 -7.31 -19.79
CA ARG A 96 -3.93 -7.47 -18.35
C ARG A 96 -4.53 -6.31 -17.57
N LEU A 97 -4.99 -6.61 -16.37
CA LEU A 97 -5.28 -5.64 -15.32
C LEU A 97 -4.05 -5.48 -14.43
N ILE A 98 -3.92 -4.34 -13.75
CA ILE A 98 -2.85 -4.14 -12.78
C ILE A 98 -3.13 -4.89 -11.46
N MET A 99 -2.06 -5.18 -10.72
CA MET A 99 -2.15 -5.99 -9.48
C MET A 99 -3.22 -5.52 -8.49
N PRO A 100 -3.36 -4.22 -8.17
CA PRO A 100 -4.40 -3.78 -7.24
C PRO A 100 -5.82 -4.14 -7.67
N GLN A 101 -6.10 -4.04 -8.96
CA GLN A 101 -7.41 -4.39 -9.54
C GLN A 101 -7.68 -5.88 -9.40
N VAL A 102 -6.74 -6.73 -9.85
CA VAL A 102 -6.87 -8.20 -9.80
C VAL A 102 -7.01 -8.69 -8.37
N GLN A 103 -6.19 -8.20 -7.44
CA GLN A 103 -6.23 -8.61 -6.04
C GLN A 103 -7.52 -8.16 -5.35
N SER A 104 -8.04 -6.96 -5.64
CA SER A 104 -9.31 -6.50 -5.10
C SER A 104 -10.51 -7.31 -5.61
N ILE A 105 -10.51 -7.69 -6.90
CA ILE A 105 -11.53 -8.59 -7.45
C ILE A 105 -11.48 -9.93 -6.73
N ARG A 106 -10.29 -10.50 -6.56
CA ARG A 106 -10.12 -11.80 -5.90
C ARG A 106 -10.54 -11.76 -4.44
N ASP A 107 -10.15 -10.71 -3.70
CA ASP A 107 -10.54 -10.52 -2.30
C ASP A 107 -12.06 -10.45 -2.14
N ALA A 108 -12.75 -9.68 -2.99
CA ALA A 108 -14.22 -9.62 -2.99
C ALA A 108 -14.87 -11.01 -3.23
N LEU A 109 -14.35 -11.80 -4.17
CA LEU A 109 -14.86 -13.13 -4.46
C LEU A 109 -14.61 -14.08 -3.29
N ASP A 110 -13.46 -14.01 -2.63
CA ASP A 110 -13.14 -14.82 -1.44
C ASP A 110 -14.11 -14.53 -0.28
N PHE A 111 -14.66 -13.30 -0.21
CA PHE A 111 -15.69 -12.89 0.77
C PHE A 111 -17.14 -13.14 0.28
N GLY A 112 -17.33 -13.82 -0.85
CA GLY A 112 -18.65 -14.15 -1.39
C GLY A 112 -19.45 -12.94 -1.88
N GLN A 113 -18.77 -11.92 -2.39
CA GLN A 113 -19.37 -10.69 -2.92
C GLN A 113 -19.45 -10.73 -4.45
N THR A 114 -20.34 -9.92 -5.02
CA THR A 114 -20.49 -9.78 -6.47
C THR A 114 -19.67 -8.58 -6.94
N VAL A 115 -18.87 -8.76 -7.99
CA VAL A 115 -18.06 -7.70 -8.58
C VAL A 115 -18.51 -7.39 -10.01
N ILE A 116 -18.76 -6.13 -10.27
CA ILE A 116 -19.09 -5.60 -11.61
C ILE A 116 -17.93 -4.68 -12.01
N VAL A 117 -17.22 -5.03 -13.08
CA VAL A 117 -16.08 -4.25 -13.58
C VAL A 117 -16.53 -3.49 -14.83
N VAL A 118 -16.30 -2.18 -14.82
CA VAL A 118 -16.69 -1.28 -15.92
C VAL A 118 -15.56 -0.29 -16.23
N LYS A 119 -15.56 0.22 -17.45
CA LYS A 119 -14.77 1.40 -17.78
C LYS A 119 -15.45 2.67 -17.26
N GLU A 120 -14.66 3.71 -17.11
CA GLU A 120 -15.11 5.03 -16.65
C GLU A 120 -16.27 5.62 -17.48
N ASP A 121 -16.31 5.33 -18.79
CA ASP A 121 -17.38 5.81 -19.68
C ASP A 121 -18.69 5.04 -19.51
N ALA A 122 -18.62 3.78 -19.09
CA ALA A 122 -19.77 2.91 -18.90
C ALA A 122 -20.32 2.96 -17.46
N TYR A 123 -19.66 3.66 -16.53
CA TYR A 123 -19.99 3.61 -15.11
C TYR A 123 -21.42 4.08 -14.80
N LYS A 124 -21.80 5.25 -15.30
CA LYS A 124 -23.15 5.81 -15.07
C LYS A 124 -24.26 4.87 -15.58
N ALA A 125 -24.11 4.39 -16.81
CA ALA A 125 -25.07 3.44 -17.39
C ALA A 125 -25.11 2.11 -16.61
N ALA A 126 -23.97 1.66 -16.09
CA ALA A 126 -23.93 0.46 -15.26
C ALA A 126 -24.71 0.65 -13.96
N LEU A 127 -24.59 1.80 -13.29
CA LEU A 127 -25.38 2.11 -12.09
C LEU A 127 -26.90 2.13 -12.37
N GLU A 128 -27.31 2.74 -13.48
CA GLU A 128 -28.70 2.84 -13.89
C GLU A 128 -29.33 1.47 -14.20
N ASN A 129 -28.52 0.51 -14.68
CA ASN A 129 -28.97 -0.85 -15.00
C ASN A 129 -29.02 -1.80 -13.79
N LEU A 130 -28.53 -1.38 -12.61
CA LEU A 130 -28.58 -2.20 -11.41
C LEU A 130 -29.97 -2.14 -10.75
N LYS A 131 -30.55 -3.31 -10.45
CA LYS A 131 -31.80 -3.40 -9.70
C LYS A 131 -31.67 -2.90 -8.24
N LYS A 132 -30.48 -3.02 -7.67
CA LYS A 132 -30.13 -2.57 -6.32
C LYS A 132 -28.84 -1.76 -6.40
N GLN A 133 -28.76 -0.68 -5.67
CA GLN A 133 -27.54 0.14 -5.56
C GLN A 133 -26.38 -0.71 -5.02
N PRO A 134 -25.15 -0.50 -5.50
CA PRO A 134 -23.98 -1.19 -4.98
C PRO A 134 -23.68 -0.75 -3.55
N ASP A 135 -23.09 -1.65 -2.77
CA ASP A 135 -22.67 -1.38 -1.40
C ASP A 135 -21.35 -0.59 -1.35
N LEU A 136 -20.53 -0.72 -2.39
CA LEU A 136 -19.25 -0.01 -2.53
C LEU A 136 -18.93 0.24 -4.01
N VAL A 137 -18.35 1.41 -4.29
CA VAL A 137 -17.74 1.72 -5.58
C VAL A 137 -16.24 1.92 -5.39
N VAL A 138 -15.44 1.31 -6.25
CA VAL A 138 -13.96 1.42 -6.22
C VAL A 138 -13.47 1.85 -7.58
N CYS A 139 -12.54 2.82 -7.63
CA CYS A 139 -11.97 3.27 -8.90
C CYS A 139 -10.45 3.40 -8.85
N ASP A 140 -9.85 3.59 -10.01
CA ASP A 140 -8.49 4.10 -10.10
C ASP A 140 -8.43 5.57 -9.64
N SER A 141 -7.35 5.98 -8.98
CA SER A 141 -7.20 7.35 -8.45
C SER A 141 -7.24 8.42 -9.54
N GLN A 142 -6.94 8.07 -10.79
CA GLN A 142 -6.98 9.02 -11.90
C GLN A 142 -8.40 9.46 -12.26
N VAL A 143 -9.41 8.64 -11.97
CA VAL A 143 -10.83 8.92 -12.24
C VAL A 143 -11.66 9.14 -10.99
N ALA A 144 -11.01 9.40 -9.84
CA ALA A 144 -11.66 9.55 -8.54
C ALA A 144 -12.63 10.73 -8.49
N ASP A 145 -12.33 11.84 -9.15
CA ASP A 145 -13.19 13.01 -9.29
C ASP A 145 -14.48 12.69 -10.07
N LYS A 146 -14.36 12.00 -11.21
CA LYS A 146 -15.50 11.56 -12.00
C LYS A 146 -16.37 10.58 -11.19
N MET A 147 -15.76 9.57 -10.57
CA MET A 147 -16.49 8.64 -9.70
C MET A 147 -17.24 9.37 -8.57
N ALA A 148 -16.56 10.29 -7.87
CA ALA A 148 -17.17 11.01 -6.75
C ALA A 148 -18.37 11.88 -7.20
N ALA A 149 -18.28 12.48 -8.39
CA ALA A 149 -19.34 13.30 -8.97
C ALA A 149 -20.55 12.47 -9.45
N GLU A 150 -20.31 11.28 -10.00
CA GLU A 150 -21.33 10.41 -10.59
C GLU A 150 -21.94 9.41 -9.60
N THR A 151 -21.27 9.15 -8.46
CA THR A 151 -21.78 8.22 -7.43
C THR A 151 -22.83 8.92 -6.54
N PRO A 152 -24.05 8.41 -6.44
CA PRO A 152 -25.09 8.98 -5.58
C PRO A 152 -24.63 9.10 -4.12
N ILE A 153 -25.12 10.14 -3.43
CA ILE A 153 -24.91 10.31 -1.99
C ILE A 153 -25.51 9.11 -1.25
N GLY A 154 -24.74 8.54 -0.29
CA GLY A 154 -25.16 7.36 0.47
C GLY A 154 -24.52 6.05 -0.03
N ILE A 155 -24.00 6.01 -1.25
CA ILE A 155 -23.17 4.89 -1.73
C ILE A 155 -21.73 5.20 -1.38
N LYS A 156 -21.10 4.36 -0.56
CA LYS A 156 -19.67 4.51 -0.21
C LYS A 156 -18.79 4.33 -1.43
N CYS A 157 -17.74 5.13 -1.54
CA CYS A 157 -16.77 4.98 -2.62
C CYS A 157 -15.34 5.18 -2.13
N THR A 158 -14.40 4.55 -2.82
CA THR A 158 -12.96 4.63 -2.51
C THR A 158 -12.12 4.36 -3.75
N THR A 159 -10.80 4.37 -3.61
CA THR A 159 -9.87 4.04 -4.71
C THR A 159 -9.07 2.78 -4.41
N PHE A 160 -8.61 2.08 -5.46
CA PHE A 160 -7.68 0.95 -5.28
C PHE A 160 -6.44 1.37 -4.48
N SER A 161 -5.90 2.55 -4.74
CA SER A 161 -4.73 3.05 -4.00
C SER A 161 -5.00 3.28 -2.52
N THR A 162 -6.21 3.68 -2.13
CA THR A 162 -6.62 3.85 -0.73
C THR A 162 -6.80 2.50 -0.05
N LEU A 163 -7.38 1.51 -0.74
CA LEU A 163 -7.47 0.13 -0.25
C LEU A 163 -6.07 -0.46 0.01
N PHE A 164 -5.13 -0.23 -0.90
CA PHE A 164 -3.74 -0.69 -0.74
C PHE A 164 -2.95 0.14 0.28
N ALA A 165 -3.29 1.40 0.50
CA ALA A 165 -2.77 2.19 1.62
C ALA A 165 -3.14 1.56 2.97
N ARG A 166 -4.38 1.08 3.11
CA ARG A 166 -4.86 0.33 4.27
C ARG A 166 -4.16 -1.03 4.40
N LEU A 167 -4.07 -1.79 3.31
CA LEU A 167 -3.47 -3.12 3.29
C LEU A 167 -1.99 -3.09 3.65
N LYS A 168 -1.21 -2.21 3.03
CA LYS A 168 0.25 -2.19 3.13
C LYS A 168 0.80 -1.19 4.14
N GLY A 169 0.03 -0.16 4.52
CA GLY A 169 0.46 0.93 5.37
C GLY A 169 -0.43 1.15 6.59
N ASP A 170 -0.49 2.39 6.99
CA ASP A 170 -1.40 2.92 8.02
C ASP A 170 -2.21 4.05 7.38
N ILE A 171 -3.47 3.75 7.05
CA ILE A 171 -4.36 4.69 6.38
C ILE A 171 -4.61 5.96 7.22
N ASN A 172 -4.58 5.85 8.55
CA ASN A 172 -4.79 6.98 9.46
C ASN A 172 -3.65 7.99 9.33
N LEU A 173 -2.39 7.52 9.40
CA LEU A 173 -1.21 8.36 9.22
C LEU A 173 -1.13 8.95 7.80
N LEU A 174 -1.52 8.18 6.79
CA LEU A 174 -1.49 8.65 5.41
C LEU A 174 -2.58 9.71 5.13
N ALA A 175 -3.74 9.60 5.78
CA ALA A 175 -4.81 10.60 5.71
C ALA A 175 -4.42 11.89 6.48
N GLU A 176 -3.80 11.74 7.65
CA GLU A 176 -3.21 12.87 8.40
C GLU A 176 -2.20 13.63 7.54
N GLY A 177 -1.26 12.89 6.91
CA GLY A 177 -0.25 13.49 6.04
C GLY A 177 -0.83 14.21 4.82
N ALA A 178 -1.97 13.77 4.28
CA ALA A 178 -2.64 14.51 3.21
C ALA A 178 -3.18 15.87 3.68
N GLY A 179 -3.64 15.97 4.93
CA GLY A 179 -4.06 17.23 5.53
C GLY A 179 -2.93 18.28 5.58
N ALA A 180 -1.68 17.83 5.71
CA ALA A 180 -0.52 18.73 5.73
C ALA A 180 -0.28 19.47 4.40
N ILE A 181 -0.88 19.04 3.29
CA ILE A 181 -0.76 19.71 1.99
C ILE A 181 -1.27 21.16 2.06
N ALA A 182 -2.32 21.41 2.84
CA ALA A 182 -2.89 22.75 2.99
C ALA A 182 -1.98 23.74 3.75
N ALA A 183 -1.03 23.23 4.55
CA ALA A 183 -0.11 24.02 5.35
C ALA A 183 1.26 24.24 4.66
N LEU A 184 1.43 23.82 3.41
CA LEU A 184 2.67 24.03 2.66
C LEU A 184 2.83 25.51 2.28
N GLU A 185 4.06 26.02 2.40
CA GLU A 185 4.44 27.38 2.09
C GLU A 185 5.49 27.45 0.97
N ASP A 186 5.72 28.66 0.43
CA ASP A 186 6.75 28.86 -0.60
C ASP A 186 8.13 28.47 -0.10
N GLY A 187 8.85 27.68 -0.90
CA GLY A 187 10.18 27.17 -0.58
C GLY A 187 10.21 25.90 0.25
N ASP A 188 9.05 25.40 0.71
CA ASP A 188 8.97 24.13 1.44
C ASP A 188 9.45 22.96 0.58
N LYS A 189 10.17 22.04 1.23
CA LYS A 189 10.67 20.82 0.57
C LYS A 189 9.70 19.67 0.71
N VAL A 190 9.36 19.07 -0.42
CA VAL A 190 8.50 17.88 -0.52
C VAL A 190 9.32 16.75 -1.14
N LEU A 191 9.32 15.58 -0.49
CA LEU A 191 9.92 14.39 -1.05
C LEU A 191 8.86 13.53 -1.75
N ILE A 192 9.08 13.23 -3.03
CA ILE A 192 8.31 12.21 -3.77
C ILE A 192 9.16 10.94 -3.84
N ALA A 193 8.67 9.84 -3.21
CA ALA A 193 9.41 8.59 -3.07
C ALA A 193 8.73 7.44 -3.82
N GLU A 194 9.43 6.90 -4.81
CA GLU A 194 8.99 5.77 -5.63
C GLU A 194 9.57 4.44 -5.13
N ALA A 195 8.85 3.34 -5.37
CA ALA A 195 9.29 1.99 -5.02
C ALA A 195 10.15 1.34 -6.10
N CYS A 196 10.00 1.75 -7.35
CA CYS A 196 10.66 1.17 -8.51
C CYS A 196 11.43 2.23 -9.30
N THR A 197 12.32 1.74 -10.15
CA THR A 197 13.12 2.55 -11.08
C THR A 197 12.58 2.35 -12.49
N HIS A 198 11.26 2.54 -12.68
CA HIS A 198 10.68 2.45 -14.02
C HIS A 198 11.12 3.63 -14.89
N HIS A 199 11.11 3.44 -16.21
CA HIS A 199 11.35 4.53 -17.12
C HIS A 199 10.16 5.50 -17.06
N ALA A 200 10.46 6.74 -16.70
CA ALA A 200 9.45 7.80 -16.70
C ALA A 200 8.94 8.00 -18.13
N VAL A 201 7.64 7.87 -18.33
CA VAL A 201 6.95 8.30 -19.54
C VAL A 201 6.70 9.80 -19.49
N GLU A 202 6.39 10.42 -20.63
CA GLU A 202 6.19 11.88 -20.73
C GLU A 202 5.17 12.45 -19.74
N ASP A 203 4.24 11.62 -19.24
CA ASP A 203 3.15 12.02 -18.32
C ASP A 203 3.17 11.22 -17.00
N ASP A 204 4.37 11.00 -16.45
CA ASP A 204 4.60 10.26 -15.20
C ASP A 204 3.85 10.87 -14.00
N ILE A 205 3.20 10.00 -13.22
CA ILE A 205 2.35 10.41 -12.08
C ILE A 205 3.19 11.13 -11.01
N GLY A 206 4.33 10.56 -10.62
CA GLY A 206 5.16 11.08 -9.54
C GLY A 206 5.96 12.30 -9.95
N LYS A 207 6.60 12.26 -11.13
CA LYS A 207 7.56 13.28 -11.58
C LYS A 207 6.90 14.47 -12.26
N VAL A 208 5.71 14.28 -12.87
CA VAL A 208 5.04 15.32 -13.64
C VAL A 208 3.68 15.71 -13.06
N LYS A 209 2.77 14.75 -12.87
CA LYS A 209 1.39 15.06 -12.49
C LYS A 209 1.27 15.56 -11.07
N ILE A 210 1.84 14.88 -10.08
CA ILE A 210 1.74 15.30 -8.67
C ILE A 210 2.36 16.68 -8.46
N PRO A 211 3.58 17.01 -8.92
CA PRO A 211 4.13 18.36 -8.82
C PRO A 211 3.22 19.43 -9.41
N ARG A 212 2.68 19.19 -10.62
CA ARG A 212 1.76 20.12 -11.28
C ARG A 212 0.47 20.33 -10.46
N TRP A 213 -0.10 19.27 -9.94
CA TRP A 213 -1.33 19.36 -9.13
C TRP A 213 -1.07 20.00 -7.77
N LEU A 214 0.07 19.74 -7.12
CA LEU A 214 0.47 20.42 -5.88
C LEU A 214 0.56 21.93 -6.10
N LYS A 215 1.26 22.37 -7.17
CA LYS A 215 1.36 23.79 -7.52
C LYS A 215 -0.01 24.41 -7.80
N ALA A 216 -0.86 23.70 -8.56
CA ALA A 216 -2.22 24.17 -8.86
C ALA A 216 -3.10 24.28 -7.61
N LYS A 217 -2.98 23.35 -6.66
CA LYS A 217 -3.79 23.31 -5.43
C LYS A 217 -3.33 24.31 -4.39
N THR A 218 -2.01 24.42 -4.17
CA THR A 218 -1.43 25.25 -3.10
C THR A 218 -1.14 26.67 -3.57
N GLY A 219 -0.93 26.89 -4.87
CA GLY A 219 -0.42 28.15 -5.43
C GLY A 219 1.04 28.44 -5.06
N LYS A 220 1.73 27.52 -4.39
CA LYS A 220 3.05 27.70 -3.82
C LYS A 220 4.17 27.19 -4.74
N ASP A 221 5.35 27.77 -4.58
CA ASP A 221 6.56 27.35 -5.28
C ASP A 221 7.37 26.40 -4.38
N LEU A 222 7.13 25.10 -4.54
CA LEU A 222 7.69 24.04 -3.69
C LEU A 222 8.99 23.48 -4.28
N GLN A 223 9.92 23.11 -3.39
CA GLN A 223 11.12 22.37 -3.78
C GLN A 223 10.85 20.88 -3.72
N ILE A 224 10.85 20.19 -4.88
CA ILE A 224 10.50 18.79 -4.96
C ILE A 224 11.75 17.95 -5.21
N ASP A 225 12.07 17.09 -4.23
CA ASP A 225 13.11 16.08 -4.33
C ASP A 225 12.48 14.72 -4.69
N PHE A 226 13.23 13.89 -5.42
CA PHE A 226 12.79 12.56 -5.81
C PHE A 226 13.72 11.48 -5.24
N ALA A 227 13.15 10.38 -4.78
CA ALA A 227 13.88 9.17 -4.39
C ALA A 227 13.23 7.96 -5.07
N ALA A 228 14.03 6.99 -5.52
CA ALA A 228 13.55 5.80 -6.19
C ALA A 228 14.15 4.51 -5.59
N GLY A 229 13.42 3.40 -5.69
CA GLY A 229 13.88 2.12 -5.21
C GLY A 229 14.19 2.12 -3.71
N HIS A 230 15.35 1.65 -3.32
CA HIS A 230 15.80 1.59 -1.92
C HIS A 230 16.47 2.87 -1.41
N ASP A 231 16.65 3.88 -2.26
CA ASP A 231 17.33 5.15 -1.94
C ASP A 231 16.43 6.12 -1.13
N PHE A 232 15.72 5.57 -0.13
CA PHE A 232 14.91 6.38 0.76
C PHE A 232 15.81 7.16 1.74
N PRO A 233 15.78 8.51 1.76
CA PRO A 233 16.71 9.31 2.53
C PRO A 233 16.72 9.00 4.03
N SER A 234 17.89 9.06 4.65
CA SER A 234 18.04 8.96 6.12
C SER A 234 17.66 10.26 6.83
N GLU A 235 17.95 11.42 6.21
CA GLU A 235 17.68 12.75 6.76
C GLU A 235 16.33 13.29 6.26
N LEU A 236 15.25 12.89 6.94
CA LEU A 236 13.89 13.28 6.56
C LEU A 236 13.47 14.63 7.13
N GLY A 237 14.06 15.10 8.23
CA GLY A 237 13.63 16.32 8.94
C GLY A 237 13.70 17.63 8.11
N ARG A 238 14.34 17.60 6.94
CA ARG A 238 14.38 18.74 6.01
C ARG A 238 13.12 18.86 5.14
N TYR A 239 12.26 17.83 5.10
CA TYR A 239 11.03 17.83 4.32
C TYR A 239 9.82 18.20 5.16
N LYS A 240 8.91 18.96 4.58
CA LYS A 240 7.61 19.28 5.18
C LYS A 240 6.55 18.22 4.89
N LEU A 241 6.74 17.44 3.82
CA LEU A 241 5.85 16.36 3.43
C LEU A 241 6.63 15.29 2.66
N VAL A 242 6.28 14.03 2.90
CA VAL A 242 6.73 12.90 2.08
C VAL A 242 5.51 12.30 1.37
N ILE A 243 5.59 12.17 0.06
CA ILE A 243 4.56 11.54 -0.78
C ILE A 243 5.17 10.27 -1.36
N GLN A 244 4.77 9.11 -0.86
CA GLN A 244 5.27 7.83 -1.36
C GLN A 244 4.33 7.21 -2.40
N CYS A 245 4.87 6.49 -3.39
CA CYS A 245 4.04 5.76 -4.33
C CYS A 245 3.29 4.61 -3.64
N GLY A 246 2.32 3.99 -4.34
CA GLY A 246 1.53 2.87 -3.82
C GLY A 246 2.34 1.62 -3.46
N GLY A 247 3.63 1.57 -3.83
CA GLY A 247 4.53 0.49 -3.46
C GLY A 247 4.09 -0.89 -3.97
N CYS A 248 3.61 -0.98 -5.23
CA CYS A 248 3.18 -2.25 -5.81
C CYS A 248 4.27 -3.32 -5.76
N MET A 249 5.54 -2.92 -5.94
CA MET A 249 6.72 -3.79 -5.89
C MET A 249 7.26 -4.02 -4.48
N PHE A 250 6.76 -3.31 -3.46
CA PHE A 250 7.21 -3.45 -2.08
C PHE A 250 6.21 -4.26 -1.25
N GLY A 251 6.73 -5.09 -0.36
CA GLY A 251 5.93 -5.73 0.69
C GLY A 251 5.46 -4.72 1.75
N ARG A 252 4.43 -5.11 2.52
CA ARG A 252 3.87 -4.34 3.64
C ARG A 252 4.96 -3.82 4.60
N ARG A 253 5.93 -4.66 4.93
CA ARG A 253 7.01 -4.34 5.86
C ARG A 253 7.86 -3.15 5.43
N GLU A 254 8.22 -3.07 4.14
CA GLU A 254 9.01 -1.96 3.61
C GLU A 254 8.21 -0.65 3.65
N ILE A 255 6.94 -0.69 3.28
CA ILE A 255 6.05 0.47 3.34
C ILE A 255 5.90 0.97 4.78
N LEU A 256 5.65 0.08 5.74
CA LEU A 256 5.57 0.44 7.16
C LEU A 256 6.91 0.97 7.70
N SER A 257 8.05 0.43 7.25
CA SER A 257 9.38 0.92 7.62
C SER A 257 9.56 2.39 7.20
N ARG A 258 9.17 2.75 5.98
CA ARG A 258 9.23 4.13 5.47
C ARG A 258 8.30 5.06 6.25
N ILE A 259 7.05 4.63 6.49
CA ILE A 259 6.08 5.40 7.30
C ILE A 259 6.65 5.64 8.71
N ASN A 260 7.21 4.63 9.35
CA ASN A 260 7.79 4.75 10.69
C ASN A 260 9.01 5.67 10.72
N LYS A 261 9.86 5.67 9.69
CA LYS A 261 10.97 6.62 9.56
C LYS A 261 10.46 8.06 9.49
N CYS A 262 9.43 8.33 8.68
CA CYS A 262 8.79 9.65 8.60
C CYS A 262 8.21 10.06 9.96
N LYS A 263 7.46 9.17 10.61
CA LYS A 263 6.88 9.40 11.93
C LYS A 263 7.96 9.72 12.98
N SER A 264 9.05 8.95 13.01
CA SER A 264 10.17 9.19 13.94
C SER A 264 10.89 10.52 13.69
N ALA A 265 10.89 11.00 12.44
CA ALA A 265 11.43 12.28 12.07
C ALA A 265 10.45 13.46 12.26
N GLY A 266 9.21 13.20 12.69
CA GLY A 266 8.14 14.19 12.81
C GLY A 266 7.68 14.77 11.46
N VAL A 267 7.85 14.03 10.36
CA VAL A 267 7.52 14.49 9.02
C VAL A 267 6.21 13.81 8.55
N PRO A 268 5.19 14.59 8.17
CA PRO A 268 3.96 14.07 7.59
C PRO A 268 4.24 13.20 6.36
N VAL A 269 3.51 12.10 6.23
CA VAL A 269 3.65 11.18 5.09
C VAL A 269 2.28 10.82 4.52
N THR A 270 2.15 10.86 3.21
CA THR A 270 0.98 10.37 2.49
C THR A 270 1.39 9.49 1.32
N ASN A 271 0.43 8.87 0.62
CA ASN A 271 0.72 8.13 -0.60
C ASN A 271 0.09 8.78 -1.83
N TYR A 272 0.50 8.35 -3.03
CA TYR A 272 0.01 8.89 -4.31
C TYR A 272 -1.53 8.95 -4.37
N GLY A 273 -2.21 7.85 -4.05
CA GLY A 273 -3.67 7.78 -4.20
C GLY A 273 -4.42 8.73 -3.26
N ILE A 274 -4.02 8.80 -2.00
CA ILE A 274 -4.61 9.71 -1.02
C ILE A 274 -4.25 11.16 -1.36
N CYS A 275 -2.99 11.42 -1.74
CA CYS A 275 -2.54 12.73 -2.22
C CYS A 275 -3.35 13.20 -3.44
N ILE A 276 -3.50 12.37 -4.47
CA ILE A 276 -4.28 12.69 -5.67
C ILE A 276 -5.72 13.01 -5.32
N SER A 277 -6.34 12.22 -4.42
CA SER A 277 -7.72 12.45 -3.96
C SER A 277 -7.86 13.79 -3.22
N GLU A 278 -6.85 14.19 -2.42
CA GLU A 278 -6.81 15.50 -1.78
C GLU A 278 -6.66 16.62 -2.80
N LEU A 279 -5.73 16.49 -3.74
CA LEU A 279 -5.49 17.50 -4.77
C LEU A 279 -6.71 17.70 -5.69
N LYS A 280 -7.47 16.65 -5.93
CA LYS A 280 -8.74 16.68 -6.65
C LYS A 280 -9.95 17.12 -5.80
N GLY A 281 -9.77 17.31 -4.49
CA GLY A 281 -10.82 17.77 -3.59
C GLY A 281 -11.89 16.72 -3.24
N VAL A 282 -11.62 15.44 -3.43
CA VAL A 282 -12.57 14.33 -3.22
C VAL A 282 -12.17 13.41 -2.05
N LEU A 283 -11.10 13.73 -1.30
CA LEU A 283 -10.57 12.84 -0.28
C LEU A 283 -11.58 12.48 0.81
N GLU A 284 -12.43 13.40 1.25
CA GLU A 284 -13.47 13.10 2.24
C GLU A 284 -14.40 11.98 1.76
N ARG A 285 -14.80 12.05 0.49
CA ARG A 285 -15.66 11.05 -0.14
C ARG A 285 -14.97 9.68 -0.23
N ILE A 286 -13.67 9.69 -0.56
CA ILE A 286 -12.85 8.48 -0.69
C ILE A 286 -12.60 7.81 0.67
N LEU A 287 -12.58 8.58 1.76
CA LEU A 287 -12.38 8.07 3.12
C LEU A 287 -13.66 7.64 3.83
N GLU A 288 -14.86 7.81 3.26
CA GLU A 288 -16.12 7.38 3.89
C GLU A 288 -16.14 5.89 4.34
N PRO A 289 -15.55 4.93 3.61
CA PRO A 289 -15.45 3.57 4.11
C PRO A 289 -14.54 3.39 5.33
N PHE A 290 -13.75 4.40 5.71
CA PHE A 290 -12.72 4.38 6.75
C PHE A 290 -12.95 5.51 7.79
N PRO A 291 -13.92 5.34 8.71
CA PRO A 291 -14.37 6.43 9.60
C PRO A 291 -13.24 7.06 10.44
N ALA A 292 -12.33 6.26 10.98
CA ALA A 292 -11.22 6.77 11.80
C ALA A 292 -10.27 7.67 10.97
N ALA A 293 -9.92 7.25 9.77
CA ALA A 293 -9.07 8.05 8.87
C ALA A 293 -9.77 9.34 8.43
N LEU A 294 -11.08 9.28 8.19
CA LEU A 294 -11.89 10.45 7.85
C LEU A 294 -11.94 11.47 8.98
N GLU A 295 -12.12 11.03 10.22
CA GLU A 295 -12.12 11.92 11.40
C GLU A 295 -10.76 12.60 11.59
N ILE A 296 -9.66 11.84 11.49
CA ILE A 296 -8.31 12.38 11.58
C ILE A 296 -8.08 13.43 10.50
N TYR A 297 -8.42 13.13 9.25
CA TYR A 297 -8.28 14.06 8.14
C TYR A 297 -9.08 15.35 8.34
N ARG A 298 -10.32 15.25 8.80
CA ARG A 298 -11.17 16.44 9.13
C ARG A 298 -10.60 17.26 10.27
N GLY A 299 -9.94 16.61 11.24
CA GLY A 299 -9.26 17.29 12.34
C GLY A 299 -8.10 18.18 11.88
N GLN A 300 -7.44 17.86 10.77
CA GLN A 300 -6.34 18.66 10.19
C GLN A 300 -6.83 19.89 9.39
N LYS A 301 -8.11 19.92 9.00
CA LYS A 301 -8.68 21.05 8.24
C LYS A 301 -9.27 22.17 9.11
N LYS A 302 -9.27 21.98 10.42
CA LYS A 302 -9.70 23.00 11.40
C LYS A 302 -8.52 23.86 11.82
#